data_9aacbe1cedd7f5ee93f487c2dac0e004
#
_entry.id   9aacbe1cedd7f5ee93f487c2dac0e004
#
_cell.length_a   1.000
_cell.length_b   1.000
_cell.length_c   1.000
_cell.angle_alpha   90.00
_cell.angle_beta   90.00
_cell.angle_gamma   90.00
#
_symmetry.space_group_name_H-M   'P 1'
#
loop_
_entity.id
_entity.type
_entity.pdbx_description
1 polymer ?
#
loop_
_entity_poly.entity_id
_entity_poly.type
_entity_poly.pdbx_seq_one_letter_code
_entity_poly.pdbx_strand_id
1 'polypeptide(L)'
;MDKFWMDVEGITEQIRKAGVEKQVIVKSGADEESFAQVEKYAPDLMYCVMMWHKDSFSEELLKRRLNYIGAEILFDRESDEIVSDAYIRWMHEHKLLIWANSIVYNEKEVIAAGHSDDSSLTQSPDLGWGWLLKKQVDFIQTDWVWELKGYLRSIPCGCPADSSGNGLPECGWRSPKER
;
A
#
# COMPACT_ATOMS: atom_id res chain seq x y z
N MET A 1 9.18 -5.37 -4.63
CA MET A 1 10.07 -6.55 -4.46
C MET A 1 10.26 -6.80 -2.99
N ASP A 2 9.89 -7.96 -2.54
CA ASP A 2 10.03 -8.37 -1.15
C ASP A 2 11.48 -8.72 -0.80
N LYS A 3 11.86 -8.57 0.49
CA LYS A 3 13.22 -8.84 1.01
C LYS A 3 14.34 -8.07 0.32
N PHE A 4 14.01 -6.95 -0.32
CA PHE A 4 14.99 -6.07 -0.98
C PHE A 4 16.10 -5.60 -0.01
N TRP A 5 15.76 -5.37 1.26
CA TRP A 5 16.69 -4.96 2.32
C TRP A 5 17.78 -5.97 2.65
N MET A 6 17.68 -7.22 2.19
CA MET A 6 18.71 -8.24 2.45
C MET A 6 19.98 -8.04 1.61
N ASP A 7 19.84 -7.43 0.43
CA ASP A 7 20.95 -7.11 -0.48
C ASP A 7 20.55 -5.97 -1.41
N VAL A 8 20.50 -4.76 -0.87
CA VAL A 8 20.05 -3.57 -1.61
C VAL A 8 20.95 -3.30 -2.83
N GLU A 9 22.28 -3.42 -2.68
CA GLU A 9 23.24 -3.18 -3.76
C GLU A 9 23.09 -4.21 -4.89
N GLY A 10 23.23 -5.50 -4.56
CA GLY A 10 23.20 -6.55 -5.57
C GLY A 10 21.87 -6.68 -6.29
N ILE A 11 20.73 -6.53 -5.55
CA ILE A 11 19.42 -6.55 -6.18
C ILE A 11 19.23 -5.33 -7.10
N THR A 12 19.68 -4.14 -6.70
CA THR A 12 19.61 -2.94 -7.53
C THR A 12 20.40 -3.11 -8.83
N GLU A 13 21.60 -3.69 -8.75
CA GLU A 13 22.39 -4.01 -9.94
C GLU A 13 21.66 -4.95 -10.90
N GLN A 14 20.99 -5.99 -10.38
CA GLN A 14 20.22 -6.92 -11.21
C GLN A 14 19.01 -6.23 -11.86
N ILE A 15 18.30 -5.37 -11.15
CA ILE A 15 17.17 -4.58 -11.68
C ILE A 15 17.66 -3.72 -12.86
N ARG A 16 18.79 -2.99 -12.68
CA ARG A 16 19.37 -2.14 -13.72
C ARG A 16 19.87 -2.95 -14.91
N LYS A 17 20.54 -4.07 -14.65
CA LYS A 17 21.00 -4.98 -15.72
C LYS A 17 19.84 -5.55 -16.54
N ALA A 18 18.69 -5.77 -15.93
CA ALA A 18 17.48 -6.23 -16.62
C ALA A 18 16.72 -5.10 -17.33
N GLY A 19 17.02 -3.82 -17.05
CA GLY A 19 16.33 -2.66 -17.64
C GLY A 19 14.87 -2.53 -17.18
N VAL A 20 14.55 -2.93 -15.93
CA VAL A 20 13.18 -2.99 -15.42
C VAL A 20 12.94 -1.99 -14.26
N GLU A 21 13.74 -0.96 -14.12
CA GLU A 21 13.70 0.03 -13.03
C GLU A 21 12.32 0.65 -12.87
N LYS A 22 11.62 0.89 -13.97
CA LYS A 22 10.27 1.49 -13.99
C LYS A 22 9.13 0.49 -13.72
N GLN A 23 9.46 -0.78 -13.55
CA GLN A 23 8.49 -1.87 -13.36
C GLN A 23 8.57 -2.47 -11.95
N VAL A 24 9.50 -1.99 -11.12
CA VAL A 24 9.77 -2.58 -9.81
C VAL A 24 9.55 -1.53 -8.73
N ILE A 25 8.76 -1.89 -7.72
CA ILE A 25 8.68 -1.20 -6.44
C ILE A 25 9.55 -1.97 -5.45
N VAL A 26 10.51 -1.31 -4.83
CA VAL A 26 11.35 -1.89 -3.78
C VAL A 26 10.80 -1.49 -2.41
N LYS A 27 10.96 -2.38 -1.40
CA LYS A 27 10.43 -2.17 -0.05
C LYS A 27 11.51 -2.43 1.00
N SER A 28 11.44 -1.70 2.11
CA SER A 28 12.17 -2.02 3.34
C SER A 28 11.36 -1.64 4.59
N GLY A 29 11.85 -2.01 5.76
CA GLY A 29 11.32 -1.50 7.02
C GLY A 29 11.55 0.01 7.19
N ALA A 30 10.85 0.59 8.15
CA ALA A 30 10.96 1.99 8.52
C ALA A 30 12.09 2.17 9.55
N ASP A 31 13.31 2.18 9.08
CA ASP A 31 14.51 2.39 9.91
C ASP A 31 15.61 3.13 9.14
N GLU A 32 16.46 3.83 9.90
CA GLU A 32 17.49 4.70 9.35
C GLU A 32 18.53 3.96 8.50
N GLU A 33 18.89 2.74 8.88
CA GLU A 33 19.86 1.94 8.13
C GLU A 33 19.29 1.55 6.76
N SER A 34 18.04 1.10 6.72
CA SER A 34 17.32 0.79 5.47
C SER A 34 17.25 2.01 4.56
N PHE A 35 16.91 3.18 5.10
CA PHE A 35 16.81 4.42 4.31
C PHE A 35 18.19 4.80 3.73
N ALA A 36 19.25 4.76 4.54
CA ALA A 36 20.60 5.08 4.07
C ALA A 36 21.07 4.12 2.96
N GLN A 37 20.74 2.84 3.05
CA GLN A 37 21.09 1.86 2.01
C GLN A 37 20.33 2.16 0.69
N VAL A 38 19.04 2.48 0.76
CA VAL A 38 18.25 2.81 -0.43
C VAL A 38 18.73 4.14 -1.04
N GLU A 39 19.02 5.16 -0.23
CA GLU A 39 19.61 6.43 -0.70
C GLU A 39 20.94 6.25 -1.42
N LYS A 40 21.75 5.32 -0.94
CA LYS A 40 23.07 5.07 -1.51
C LYS A 40 23.02 4.30 -2.83
N TYR A 41 22.21 3.25 -2.91
CA TYR A 41 22.27 2.30 -4.02
C TYR A 41 21.09 2.38 -4.99
N ALA A 42 19.92 2.82 -4.51
CA ALA A 42 18.67 2.78 -5.27
C ALA A 42 17.80 4.06 -5.17
N PRO A 43 18.38 5.28 -5.16
CA PRO A 43 17.61 6.51 -4.91
C PRO A 43 16.57 6.82 -5.99
N ASP A 44 16.71 6.24 -7.16
CA ASP A 44 15.85 6.43 -8.35
C ASP A 44 14.75 5.37 -8.49
N LEU A 45 14.87 4.23 -7.81
CA LEU A 45 13.85 3.19 -7.85
C LEU A 45 12.60 3.61 -7.06
N MET A 46 11.44 3.21 -7.54
CA MET A 46 10.18 3.41 -6.81
C MET A 46 10.26 2.71 -5.45
N TYR A 47 10.23 3.50 -4.39
CA TYR A 47 10.43 3.04 -3.02
C TYR A 47 9.15 3.14 -2.20
N CYS A 48 8.79 2.05 -1.53
CA CYS A 48 7.69 1.94 -0.60
C CYS A 48 8.22 1.46 0.76
N VAL A 49 7.85 2.14 1.84
CA VAL A 49 8.27 1.76 3.19
C VAL A 49 7.21 0.92 3.87
N MET A 50 7.60 -0.11 4.63
CA MET A 50 6.68 -0.90 5.47
C MET A 50 6.60 -0.26 6.87
N MET A 51 5.40 0.12 7.29
CA MET A 51 5.17 0.86 8.54
C MET A 51 4.07 0.23 9.39
N TRP A 52 4.37 0.02 10.67
CA TRP A 52 3.38 -0.40 11.68
C TRP A 52 2.76 0.77 12.42
N HIS A 53 3.43 1.90 12.48
CA HIS A 53 2.99 3.07 13.22
C HIS A 53 3.19 4.32 12.38
N LYS A 54 2.27 5.27 12.50
CA LYS A 54 2.51 6.62 12.04
C LYS A 54 3.56 7.24 12.97
N ASP A 55 4.74 7.46 12.44
CA ASP A 55 5.84 8.12 13.13
C ASP A 55 6.36 9.31 12.32
N SER A 56 7.43 9.95 12.82
CA SER A 56 8.07 11.09 12.15
C SER A 56 8.69 10.74 10.81
N PHE A 57 8.90 9.45 10.50
CA PHE A 57 9.53 9.03 9.24
C PHE A 57 8.68 9.41 8.02
N SER A 58 7.35 9.45 8.13
CA SER A 58 6.49 9.86 7.01
C SER A 58 6.84 11.24 6.46
N GLU A 59 7.11 12.23 7.33
CA GLU A 59 7.52 13.57 6.93
C GLU A 59 9.00 13.65 6.57
N GLU A 60 9.83 12.84 7.23
CA GLU A 60 11.27 12.79 6.99
C GLU A 60 11.57 12.22 5.61
N LEU A 61 10.90 11.12 5.22
CA LEU A 61 11.05 10.48 3.92
C LEU A 61 10.77 11.42 2.75
N LEU A 62 9.86 12.39 2.91
CA LEU A 62 9.61 13.42 1.90
C LEU A 62 10.80 14.35 1.66
N LYS A 63 11.71 14.46 2.63
CA LYS A 63 12.90 15.34 2.57
C LYS A 63 14.14 14.60 2.13
N ARG A 64 14.10 13.26 2.12
CA ARG A 64 15.23 12.41 1.74
C ARG A 64 15.40 12.34 0.23
N ARG A 65 16.60 11.99 -0.19
CA ARG A 65 16.91 11.75 -1.60
C ARG A 65 16.48 10.35 -2.02
N LEU A 66 15.16 10.11 -2.02
CA LEU A 66 14.51 8.85 -2.37
C LEU A 66 13.38 9.10 -3.36
N ASN A 67 13.16 8.17 -4.26
CA ASN A 67 11.92 8.14 -5.04
C ASN A 67 10.79 7.49 -4.20
N TYR A 68 10.46 8.13 -3.08
CA TYR A 68 9.45 7.67 -2.14
C TYR A 68 8.05 7.83 -2.73
N ILE A 69 7.39 6.71 -3.02
CA ILE A 69 6.08 6.69 -3.67
C ILE A 69 4.93 6.35 -2.74
N GLY A 70 5.19 5.85 -1.54
CA GLY A 70 4.12 5.45 -0.62
C GLY A 70 4.56 4.49 0.48
N ALA A 71 3.61 4.06 1.27
CA ALA A 71 3.84 3.14 2.40
C ALA A 71 2.94 1.90 2.33
N GLU A 72 3.50 0.76 2.66
CA GLU A 72 2.76 -0.44 3.04
C GLU A 72 2.42 -0.31 4.53
N ILE A 73 1.14 -0.05 4.82
CA ILE A 73 0.67 0.13 6.19
C ILE A 73 0.24 -1.21 6.78
N LEU A 74 0.75 -1.51 7.96
CA LEU A 74 0.45 -2.69 8.74
C LEU A 74 -0.18 -2.23 10.05
N PHE A 75 -1.30 -2.82 10.45
CA PHE A 75 -2.05 -2.42 11.65
C PHE A 75 -2.80 -3.60 12.24
N ASP A 76 -2.87 -3.66 13.55
CA ASP A 76 -3.59 -4.71 14.29
C ASP A 76 -4.96 -4.27 14.80
N ARG A 77 -5.28 -2.97 14.74
CA ARG A 77 -6.56 -2.39 15.16
C ARG A 77 -7.06 -1.35 14.17
N GLU A 78 -8.36 -1.29 13.97
CA GLU A 78 -9.01 -0.23 13.19
C GLU A 78 -8.81 1.18 13.76
N SER A 79 -8.48 1.28 15.07
CA SER A 79 -8.20 2.54 15.76
C SER A 79 -6.78 3.04 15.62
N ASP A 80 -5.89 2.31 14.94
CA ASP A 80 -4.49 2.71 14.80
C ASP A 80 -4.38 3.96 13.95
N GLU A 81 -3.51 4.88 14.36
CA GLU A 81 -3.36 6.17 13.70
C GLU A 81 -2.94 6.03 12.23
N ILE A 82 -2.15 4.99 11.91
CA ILE A 82 -1.65 4.74 10.55
C ILE A 82 -2.77 4.42 9.54
N VAL A 83 -3.94 3.96 9.99
CA VAL A 83 -5.13 3.68 9.17
C VAL A 83 -6.24 4.70 9.39
N SER A 84 -5.97 5.78 10.13
CA SER A 84 -6.93 6.86 10.33
C SER A 84 -7.20 7.62 9.03
N ASP A 85 -8.44 8.10 8.87
CA ASP A 85 -8.81 8.91 7.69
C ASP A 85 -7.96 10.18 7.55
N ALA A 86 -7.45 10.71 8.68
CA ALA A 86 -6.57 11.87 8.69
C ALA A 86 -5.20 11.54 8.08
N TYR A 87 -4.61 10.40 8.47
CA TYR A 87 -3.31 9.98 7.92
C TYR A 87 -3.42 9.59 6.45
N ILE A 88 -4.46 8.84 6.07
CA ILE A 88 -4.72 8.46 4.68
C ILE A 88 -4.88 9.69 3.79
N ARG A 89 -5.65 10.68 4.23
CA ARG A 89 -5.78 11.95 3.52
C ARG A 89 -4.43 12.67 3.40
N TRP A 90 -3.66 12.73 4.47
CA TRP A 90 -2.32 13.33 4.47
C TRP A 90 -1.40 12.66 3.43
N MET A 91 -1.41 11.32 3.35
CA MET A 91 -0.64 10.57 2.34
C MET A 91 -1.05 11.00 0.91
N HIS A 92 -2.34 11.01 0.62
CA HIS A 92 -2.85 11.40 -0.70
C HIS A 92 -2.57 12.87 -1.05
N GLU A 93 -2.67 13.79 -0.10
CA GLU A 93 -2.29 15.21 -0.28
C GLU A 93 -0.82 15.36 -0.68
N HIS A 94 0.05 14.46 -0.17
CA HIS A 94 1.46 14.40 -0.55
C HIS A 94 1.72 13.51 -1.78
N LYS A 95 0.66 13.03 -2.46
CA LYS A 95 0.74 12.15 -3.65
C LYS A 95 1.44 10.82 -3.37
N LEU A 96 1.32 10.33 -2.15
CA LEU A 96 1.83 9.05 -1.72
C LEU A 96 0.74 7.99 -1.80
N LEU A 97 1.13 6.80 -2.23
CA LEU A 97 0.26 5.64 -2.35
C LEU A 97 0.20 4.86 -1.03
N ILE A 98 -0.94 4.27 -0.77
CA ILE A 98 -1.18 3.43 0.40
C ILE A 98 -1.36 2.00 -0.04
N TRP A 99 -0.53 1.13 0.50
CA TRP A 99 -0.56 -0.30 0.28
C TRP A 99 -1.03 -1.00 1.56
N ALA A 100 -2.14 -1.69 1.51
CA ALA A 100 -2.63 -2.54 2.59
C ALA A 100 -2.45 -4.02 2.25
N ASN A 101 -2.30 -4.82 3.29
CA ASN A 101 -2.01 -6.24 3.14
C ASN A 101 -3.18 -7.07 3.67
N SER A 102 -3.91 -7.76 2.80
CA SER A 102 -5.01 -8.66 3.18
C SER A 102 -4.57 -10.12 3.33
N ILE A 103 -3.30 -10.44 3.10
CA ILE A 103 -2.77 -11.79 3.25
C ILE A 103 -2.85 -12.22 4.72
N VAL A 104 -3.20 -13.48 4.97
CA VAL A 104 -3.08 -14.11 6.28
C VAL A 104 -1.68 -14.71 6.41
N TYR A 105 -0.80 -13.97 7.09
CA TYR A 105 0.59 -14.35 7.22
C TYR A 105 0.76 -15.56 8.14
N ASN A 106 0.07 -15.55 9.27
CA ASN A 106 -0.09 -16.67 10.20
C ASN A 106 -1.21 -16.35 11.21
N GLU A 107 -1.65 -17.37 11.97
CA GLU A 107 -2.75 -17.22 12.93
C GLU A 107 -2.46 -16.26 14.11
N LYS A 108 -1.23 -15.83 14.29
CA LYS A 108 -0.79 -14.99 15.43
C LYS A 108 -0.55 -13.53 15.03
N GLU A 109 -0.40 -13.25 13.75
CA GLU A 109 -0.01 -11.93 13.26
C GLU A 109 -1.15 -11.29 12.47
N VAL A 110 -1.77 -10.31 13.08
CA VAL A 110 -2.85 -9.53 12.47
C VAL A 110 -2.22 -8.30 11.82
N ILE A 111 -2.32 -8.18 10.50
CA ILE A 111 -1.64 -7.13 9.73
C ILE A 111 -2.59 -6.13 9.07
N ALA A 112 -3.91 -6.34 9.19
CA ALA A 112 -4.95 -5.45 8.69
C ALA A 112 -6.20 -5.49 9.58
N ALA A 113 -6.03 -5.53 10.90
CA ALA A 113 -7.11 -5.57 11.91
C ALA A 113 -8.16 -6.67 11.64
N GLY A 114 -7.78 -7.79 11.00
CA GLY A 114 -8.69 -8.87 10.60
C GLY A 114 -9.42 -8.66 9.27
N HIS A 115 -9.18 -7.55 8.57
CA HIS A 115 -9.67 -7.31 7.21
C HIS A 115 -8.82 -8.06 6.19
N SER A 116 -8.94 -9.40 6.19
CA SER A 116 -8.07 -10.32 5.48
C SER A 116 -8.75 -10.97 4.27
N ASP A 117 -7.96 -11.70 3.49
CA ASP A 117 -8.45 -12.59 2.44
C ASP A 117 -9.44 -13.61 3.01
N ASP A 118 -9.13 -14.19 4.19
CA ASP A 118 -10.00 -15.17 4.83
C ASP A 118 -11.35 -14.56 5.20
N SER A 119 -11.39 -13.38 5.82
CA SER A 119 -12.65 -12.70 6.13
C SER A 119 -13.44 -12.36 4.87
N SER A 120 -12.75 -12.01 3.78
CA SER A 120 -13.36 -11.70 2.49
C SER A 120 -14.00 -12.92 1.82
N LEU A 121 -13.35 -14.07 1.91
CA LEU A 121 -13.78 -15.30 1.22
C LEU A 121 -14.75 -16.13 2.03
N THR A 122 -14.59 -16.19 3.36
CA THR A 122 -15.38 -17.07 4.22
C THR A 122 -16.60 -16.40 4.84
N GLN A 123 -16.62 -15.07 4.92
CA GLN A 123 -17.73 -14.30 5.50
C GLN A 123 -18.35 -13.37 4.48
N SER A 124 -17.68 -12.29 4.13
CA SER A 124 -18.14 -11.35 3.10
C SER A 124 -16.95 -10.56 2.54
N PRO A 125 -16.87 -10.35 1.22
CA PRO A 125 -15.86 -9.48 0.62
C PRO A 125 -15.87 -8.05 1.18
N ASP A 126 -17.01 -7.57 1.65
CA ASP A 126 -17.17 -6.24 2.25
C ASP A 126 -16.49 -6.10 3.62
N LEU A 127 -16.29 -7.20 4.34
CA LEU A 127 -15.63 -7.20 5.66
C LEU A 127 -14.11 -7.14 5.55
N GLY A 128 -13.53 -7.72 4.50
CA GLY A 128 -12.10 -7.66 4.24
C GLY A 128 -11.77 -6.59 3.21
N TRP A 129 -11.76 -6.97 1.93
CA TRP A 129 -11.38 -6.08 0.83
C TRP A 129 -12.23 -4.80 0.75
N GLY A 130 -13.56 -4.91 0.98
CA GLY A 130 -14.45 -3.76 0.95
C GLY A 130 -14.16 -2.74 2.06
N TRP A 131 -13.75 -3.19 3.23
CA TRP A 131 -13.32 -2.29 4.29
C TRP A 131 -12.03 -1.53 3.90
N LEU A 132 -11.03 -2.23 3.35
CA LEU A 132 -9.80 -1.61 2.87
C LEU A 132 -10.08 -0.58 1.76
N LEU A 133 -10.99 -0.89 0.83
CA LEU A 133 -11.40 0.06 -0.21
C LEU A 133 -12.11 1.30 0.35
N LYS A 134 -12.95 1.15 1.38
CA LYS A 134 -13.57 2.29 2.07
C LYS A 134 -12.53 3.18 2.75
N LYS A 135 -11.41 2.61 3.17
CA LYS A 135 -10.24 3.36 3.66
C LYS A 135 -9.41 3.99 2.55
N GLN A 136 -9.81 3.85 1.29
CA GLN A 136 -9.16 4.47 0.14
C GLN A 136 -7.69 4.03 -0.03
N VAL A 137 -7.38 2.76 0.26
CA VAL A 137 -6.06 2.21 -0.06
C VAL A 137 -5.91 2.06 -1.57
N ASP A 138 -4.70 2.30 -2.09
CA ASP A 138 -4.39 2.26 -3.52
C ASP A 138 -4.01 0.86 -3.99
N PHE A 139 -3.39 0.07 -3.12
CA PHE A 139 -3.01 -1.31 -3.37
C PHE A 139 -3.50 -2.24 -2.27
N ILE A 140 -4.07 -3.37 -2.66
CA ILE A 140 -4.37 -4.48 -1.76
C ILE A 140 -3.47 -5.66 -2.16
N GLN A 141 -2.58 -6.06 -1.27
CA GLN A 141 -1.81 -7.29 -1.45
C GLN A 141 -2.67 -8.48 -1.00
N THR A 142 -2.86 -9.45 -1.90
CA THR A 142 -3.74 -10.59 -1.70
C THR A 142 -3.14 -11.84 -2.37
N ASP A 143 -3.41 -13.01 -1.80
CA ASP A 143 -3.15 -14.30 -2.44
C ASP A 143 -4.30 -14.72 -3.39
N TRP A 144 -5.42 -14.00 -3.36
CA TRP A 144 -6.66 -14.31 -4.10
C TRP A 144 -6.97 -13.25 -5.15
N VAL A 145 -6.04 -13.05 -6.07
CA VAL A 145 -6.10 -11.97 -7.08
C VAL A 145 -7.34 -12.04 -7.97
N TRP A 146 -7.77 -13.25 -8.34
CA TRP A 146 -8.92 -13.42 -9.24
C TRP A 146 -10.24 -13.11 -8.54
N GLU A 147 -10.37 -13.51 -7.29
CA GLU A 147 -11.54 -13.27 -6.43
C GLU A 147 -11.65 -11.79 -6.11
N LEU A 148 -10.55 -11.14 -5.68
CA LEU A 148 -10.52 -9.70 -5.49
C LEU A 148 -10.88 -8.95 -6.78
N LYS A 149 -10.33 -9.36 -7.91
CA LYS A 149 -10.66 -8.75 -9.21
C LYS A 149 -12.13 -8.93 -9.58
N GLY A 150 -12.71 -10.09 -9.27
CA GLY A 150 -14.15 -10.35 -9.42
C GLY A 150 -14.99 -9.41 -8.56
N TYR A 151 -14.62 -9.26 -7.31
CA TYR A 151 -15.27 -8.35 -6.36
C TYR A 151 -15.18 -6.89 -6.82
N LEU A 152 -14.00 -6.40 -7.20
CA LEU A 152 -13.82 -5.03 -7.70
C LEU A 152 -14.68 -4.71 -8.92
N ARG A 153 -14.94 -5.70 -9.78
CA ARG A 153 -15.84 -5.54 -10.96
C ARG A 153 -17.32 -5.54 -10.59
N SER A 154 -17.67 -6.14 -9.47
CA SER A 154 -19.07 -6.21 -9.00
C SER A 154 -19.52 -4.95 -8.26
N ILE A 155 -18.55 -4.16 -7.76
CA ILE A 155 -18.84 -2.90 -7.08
C ILE A 155 -19.29 -1.89 -8.15
N PRO A 156 -20.49 -1.25 -8.02
CA PRO A 156 -20.88 -0.17 -8.91
C PRO A 156 -19.82 0.92 -8.93
N CYS A 157 -19.47 1.41 -10.13
CA CYS A 157 -18.62 2.61 -10.25
C CYS A 157 -19.37 3.82 -9.65
N GLY A 158 -19.14 4.05 -8.39
CA GLY A 158 -19.71 5.13 -7.59
C GLY A 158 -19.29 4.88 -6.16
N CYS A 159 -18.31 5.64 -5.68
CA CYS A 159 -18.04 5.67 -4.25
C CYS A 159 -19.34 5.98 -3.52
N PRO A 160 -19.68 5.29 -2.42
CA PRO A 160 -20.80 5.71 -1.60
C PRO A 160 -20.58 7.18 -1.22
N ALA A 161 -21.49 8.06 -1.63
CA ALA A 161 -21.52 9.41 -1.13
C ALA A 161 -21.54 9.31 0.39
N ASP A 162 -20.65 10.05 1.05
CA ASP A 162 -20.76 10.21 2.47
C ASP A 162 -22.12 10.84 2.80
N SER A 163 -22.59 10.65 4.01
CA SER A 163 -23.87 11.20 4.48
C SER A 163 -23.92 12.74 4.48
N SER A 164 -22.86 13.44 4.04
CA SER A 164 -22.74 14.88 3.94
C SER A 164 -22.95 15.43 2.52
N GLY A 165 -23.16 14.58 1.52
CA GLY A 165 -23.51 15.00 0.15
C GLY A 165 -22.34 15.59 -0.66
N ASN A 166 -21.12 15.58 -0.14
CA ASN A 166 -19.93 15.96 -0.89
C ASN A 166 -19.44 14.74 -1.66
N GLY A 167 -19.68 14.71 -2.96
CA GLY A 167 -19.17 13.68 -3.85
C GLY A 167 -17.64 13.62 -3.76
N LEU A 168 -17.12 12.44 -3.39
CA LEU A 168 -15.69 12.15 -3.49
C LEU A 168 -15.27 12.26 -4.97
N PRO A 169 -14.02 12.65 -5.24
CA PRO A 169 -13.51 12.71 -6.61
C PRO A 169 -13.69 11.36 -7.29
N GLU A 170 -14.08 11.39 -8.55
CA GLU A 170 -14.33 10.21 -9.40
C GLU A 170 -13.27 9.15 -9.15
N CYS A 171 -13.71 7.94 -8.82
CA CYS A 171 -12.86 6.79 -8.63
C CYS A 171 -12.02 6.61 -9.91
N GLY A 172 -10.73 7.00 -9.85
CA GLY A 172 -9.84 7.11 -11.02
C GLY A 172 -9.43 5.76 -11.62
N TRP A 173 -10.14 4.69 -11.32
CA TRP A 173 -9.90 3.38 -11.91
C TRP A 173 -10.54 3.30 -13.28
N ARG A 174 -9.82 3.78 -14.31
CA ARG A 174 -10.18 3.55 -15.72
C ARG A 174 -9.61 2.24 -16.17
N SER A 175 -10.47 1.42 -16.77
CA SER A 175 -10.05 0.19 -17.46
C SER A 175 -8.91 0.49 -18.47
N PRO A 176 -7.89 -0.41 -18.62
CA PRO A 176 -6.82 -0.23 -19.60
C PRO A 176 -7.27 -0.10 -21.05
N LYS A 177 -8.55 -0.32 -21.35
CA LYS A 177 -9.12 -0.17 -22.70
C LYS A 177 -9.56 1.27 -23.03
N GLU A 178 -9.47 2.21 -22.09
CA GLU A 178 -9.93 3.60 -22.27
C GLU A 178 -8.77 4.63 -22.21
N ARG A 179 -7.52 4.15 -22.42
CA ARG A 179 -6.35 5.01 -22.61
C ARG A 179 -5.79 4.88 -23.98
#